data_3d85879746a8f2167e8dab1683e939a2
#
_entry.id   3d85879746a8f2167e8dab1683e939a2
#
_cell.length_a   1.000
_cell.length_b   1.000
_cell.length_c   1.000
_cell.angle_alpha   90.00
_cell.angle_beta   90.00
_cell.angle_gamma   90.00
#
_symmetry.space_group_name_H-M   'P 1'
#
loop_
_entity.id
_entity.type
_entity.pdbx_description
1 polymer ?
#
loop_
_entity_poly.entity_id
_entity_poly.type
_entity_poly.pdbx_seq_one_letter_code
_entity_poly.pdbx_strand_id
1 'polypeptide(L)'
;RVVFPSTSEVYGMCPDAEFDEHSSPLVTGPVPMDRWIYSTSKQLLDRVIWAYGWQHGLKFTLFRPFNWMGPKLDSLNTAKEGSSRLVTQFVWNLIQGEPLKLVDGGAQRRCFIDVEDAMDGLMAVLENKDGKADKGIFNIGNPKNDHSVREVAEMLRELWDVHPKRKQLGVALSPIVETSSGDFYGKGYQDVLTRTPSIKRMRETFGFDPKMGMKESLAKSLDFFLKEYEAMEQQADEAYAGDIIGF
;
A
#
# COMPACT_ATOMS: atom_id res chain seq x y z
N ARG A 1 7.88 22.46 13.26
CA ARG A 1 7.99 20.99 13.31
C ARG A 1 7.87 20.38 11.92
N VAL A 2 8.69 19.38 11.61
CA VAL A 2 8.63 18.59 10.37
C VAL A 2 8.01 17.23 10.70
N VAL A 3 6.97 16.83 9.96
CA VAL A 3 6.47 15.45 9.96
C VAL A 3 6.73 14.88 8.57
N PHE A 4 7.60 13.89 8.49
CA PHE A 4 8.11 13.40 7.21
C PHE A 4 7.60 11.98 6.92
N PRO A 5 6.91 11.79 5.78
CA PRO A 5 6.54 10.47 5.32
C PRO A 5 7.76 9.75 4.76
N SER A 6 8.39 8.92 5.60
CA SER A 6 9.37 7.94 5.18
C SER A 6 8.65 6.76 4.51
N THR A 7 9.13 5.55 4.64
CA THR A 7 8.52 4.36 4.03
C THR A 7 9.05 3.09 4.68
N SER A 8 8.28 2.00 4.67
CA SER A 8 8.77 0.67 5.01
C SER A 8 9.87 0.16 4.05
N GLU A 9 9.98 0.73 2.85
CA GLU A 9 11.04 0.40 1.90
C GLU A 9 12.45 0.75 2.39
N VAL A 10 12.60 1.63 3.39
CA VAL A 10 13.90 1.96 3.98
C VAL A 10 14.56 0.76 4.65
N TYR A 11 13.79 -0.22 5.11
CA TYR A 11 14.35 -1.45 5.69
C TYR A 11 15.00 -2.34 4.63
N GLY A 12 14.51 -2.29 3.39
CA GLY A 12 15.06 -3.04 2.28
C GLY A 12 15.07 -4.54 2.52
N MET A 13 16.24 -5.16 2.43
CA MET A 13 16.49 -6.58 2.69
C MET A 13 16.90 -6.85 4.15
N CYS A 14 16.29 -6.13 5.09
CA CYS A 14 16.50 -6.37 6.52
C CYS A 14 16.28 -7.84 6.86
N PRO A 15 17.20 -8.49 7.58
CA PRO A 15 17.08 -9.90 7.94
C PRO A 15 16.17 -10.17 9.14
N ASP A 16 15.72 -9.12 9.85
CA ASP A 16 14.90 -9.28 11.06
C ASP A 16 13.50 -9.81 10.70
N ALA A 17 12.95 -10.64 11.57
CA ALA A 17 11.59 -11.17 11.41
C ALA A 17 10.52 -10.08 11.59
N GLU A 18 10.80 -9.08 12.41
CA GLU A 18 9.95 -7.93 12.69
C GLU A 18 10.81 -6.66 12.69
N PHE A 19 10.38 -5.64 11.95
CA PHE A 19 11.18 -4.43 11.72
C PHE A 19 10.94 -3.39 12.82
N ASP A 20 11.96 -3.17 13.63
CA ASP A 20 11.97 -2.13 14.67
C ASP A 20 12.60 -0.82 14.13
N GLU A 21 12.06 0.30 14.54
CA GLU A 21 12.44 1.62 14.03
C GLU A 21 13.88 2.03 14.32
N HIS A 22 14.47 1.52 15.39
CA HIS A 22 15.80 1.92 15.88
C HIS A 22 16.87 0.84 15.73
N SER A 23 16.51 -0.42 15.91
CA SER A 23 17.48 -1.53 15.94
C SER A 23 17.60 -2.26 14.61
N SER A 24 16.56 -2.28 13.77
CA SER A 24 16.60 -3.01 12.51
C SER A 24 17.52 -2.33 11.50
N PRO A 25 18.42 -3.09 10.84
CA PRO A 25 19.31 -2.56 9.81
C PRO A 25 18.55 -2.13 8.56
N LEU A 26 19.04 -1.08 7.92
CA LEU A 26 18.50 -0.55 6.65
C LEU A 26 19.39 -1.05 5.51
N VAL A 27 19.00 -2.15 4.85
CA VAL A 27 19.83 -2.88 3.89
C VAL A 27 19.30 -2.70 2.48
N THR A 28 20.07 -2.05 1.60
CA THR A 28 19.76 -1.93 0.17
C THR A 28 20.71 -2.79 -0.66
N GLY A 29 20.28 -3.14 -1.87
CA GLY A 29 21.09 -3.91 -2.81
C GLY A 29 22.07 -3.05 -3.61
N PRO A 30 22.75 -3.68 -4.61
CA PRO A 30 23.75 -3.02 -5.43
C PRO A 30 23.16 -1.94 -6.34
N VAL A 31 24.01 -0.97 -6.74
CA VAL A 31 23.63 0.20 -7.55
C VAL A 31 22.84 -0.13 -8.83
N PRO A 32 23.16 -1.21 -9.60
CA PRO A 32 22.38 -1.52 -10.81
C PRO A 32 20.92 -1.93 -10.60
N MET A 33 20.47 -2.06 -9.35
CA MET A 33 19.09 -2.43 -9.04
C MET A 33 18.25 -1.17 -8.78
N ASP A 34 17.46 -0.75 -9.75
CA ASP A 34 16.68 0.49 -9.74
C ASP A 34 15.68 0.58 -8.56
N ARG A 35 15.22 -0.57 -8.07
CA ARG A 35 14.37 -0.65 -6.89
C ARG A 35 14.90 0.18 -5.71
N TRP A 36 16.23 0.20 -5.53
CA TRP A 36 16.84 0.83 -4.35
C TRP A 36 16.96 2.34 -4.43
N ILE A 37 16.67 2.96 -5.58
CA ILE A 37 16.66 4.42 -5.73
C ILE A 37 15.72 5.05 -4.73
N TYR A 38 14.46 4.58 -4.67
CA TYR A 38 13.46 5.10 -3.74
C TYR A 38 13.83 4.86 -2.28
N SER A 39 14.23 3.64 -1.92
CA SER A 39 14.64 3.28 -0.56
C SER A 39 15.82 4.13 -0.08
N THR A 40 16.86 4.25 -0.92
CA THR A 40 18.06 5.01 -0.58
C THR A 40 17.78 6.51 -0.45
N SER A 41 16.95 7.09 -1.31
CA SER A 41 16.56 8.50 -1.21
C SER A 41 15.82 8.80 0.10
N LYS A 42 14.92 7.92 0.51
CA LYS A 42 14.19 8.06 1.78
C LYS A 42 15.10 7.81 2.99
N GLN A 43 16.03 6.85 2.93
CA GLN A 43 17.05 6.67 3.97
C GLN A 43 17.93 7.90 4.14
N LEU A 44 18.33 8.56 3.03
CA LEU A 44 19.11 9.79 3.09
C LEU A 44 18.33 10.88 3.81
N LEU A 45 17.07 11.09 3.43
CA LEU A 45 16.22 12.12 4.04
C LEU A 45 15.93 11.84 5.52
N ASP A 46 15.69 10.59 5.90
CA ASP A 46 15.55 10.18 7.31
C ASP A 46 16.79 10.64 8.12
N ARG A 47 18.01 10.38 7.60
CA ARG A 47 19.26 10.74 8.28
C ARG A 47 19.50 12.25 8.33
N VAL A 48 19.19 12.97 7.27
CA VAL A 48 19.31 14.44 7.23
C VAL A 48 18.39 15.07 8.27
N ILE A 49 17.10 14.69 8.28
CA ILE A 49 16.13 15.22 9.24
C ILE A 49 16.55 14.87 10.68
N TRP A 50 16.98 13.64 10.91
CA TRP A 50 17.49 13.20 12.21
C TRP A 50 18.68 14.05 12.68
N ALA A 51 19.68 14.27 11.81
CA ALA A 51 20.85 15.08 12.13
C ALA A 51 20.48 16.53 12.49
N TYR A 52 19.60 17.17 11.71
CA TYR A 52 19.08 18.50 12.02
C TYR A 52 18.33 18.56 13.35
N GLY A 53 17.59 17.51 13.68
CA GLY A 53 16.91 17.41 14.96
C GLY A 53 17.85 17.42 16.16
N TRP A 54 18.97 16.73 16.06
CA TRP A 54 19.96 16.64 17.15
C TRP A 54 20.94 17.79 17.18
N GLN A 55 21.40 18.25 16.02
CA GLN A 55 22.43 19.31 15.94
C GLN A 55 21.84 20.72 16.05
N HIS A 56 20.63 20.94 15.54
CA HIS A 56 20.01 22.26 15.42
C HIS A 56 18.67 22.39 16.14
N GLY A 57 18.25 21.37 16.90
CA GLY A 57 17.01 21.43 17.68
C GLY A 57 15.72 21.40 16.86
N LEU A 58 15.79 20.99 15.59
CA LEU A 58 14.59 20.84 14.76
C LEU A 58 13.63 19.84 15.40
N LYS A 59 12.41 20.23 15.66
CA LYS A 59 11.34 19.29 16.03
C LYS A 59 10.89 18.52 14.81
N PHE A 60 10.98 17.20 14.86
CA PHE A 60 10.60 16.33 13.75
C PHE A 60 9.93 15.05 14.22
N THR A 61 9.21 14.41 13.32
CA THR A 61 8.73 13.04 13.42
C THR A 61 8.85 12.38 12.06
N LEU A 62 9.43 11.18 12.02
CA LEU A 62 9.43 10.32 10.84
C LEU A 62 8.35 9.25 11.03
N PHE A 63 7.52 9.03 10.03
CA PHE A 63 6.63 7.88 10.05
C PHE A 63 6.84 6.99 8.84
N ARG A 64 6.75 5.67 9.02
CA ARG A 64 7.00 4.65 8.01
C ARG A 64 5.71 3.89 7.72
N PRO A 65 4.99 4.24 6.64
CA PRO A 65 3.80 3.51 6.21
C PRO A 65 4.15 2.10 5.73
N PHE A 66 3.32 1.11 6.12
CA PHE A 66 3.39 -0.28 5.70
C PHE A 66 2.13 -0.68 4.93
N ASN A 67 2.23 -0.72 3.61
CA ASN A 67 1.20 -1.19 2.68
C ASN A 67 -0.24 -0.75 3.05
N TRP A 68 -0.43 0.56 3.15
CA TRP A 68 -1.75 1.14 3.37
C TRP A 68 -2.66 0.82 2.19
N MET A 69 -3.86 0.34 2.47
CA MET A 69 -4.86 -0.01 1.48
C MET A 69 -6.23 0.56 1.86
N GLY A 70 -7.10 0.75 0.88
CA GLY A 70 -8.45 1.23 1.12
C GLY A 70 -8.86 2.37 0.20
N PRO A 71 -10.06 2.92 0.42
CA PRO A 71 -10.62 4.02 -0.35
C PRO A 71 -9.73 5.26 -0.41
N LYS A 72 -9.74 5.94 -1.57
CA LYS A 72 -9.08 7.26 -1.80
C LYS A 72 -7.54 7.27 -1.73
N LEU A 73 -6.89 6.12 -1.60
CA LEU A 73 -5.42 6.03 -1.67
C LEU A 73 -4.91 5.91 -3.11
N ASP A 74 -5.81 5.58 -4.02
CA ASP A 74 -5.54 5.32 -5.43
C ASP A 74 -6.83 5.50 -6.22
N SER A 75 -6.80 5.39 -7.55
CA SER A 75 -7.97 5.48 -8.42
C SER A 75 -7.96 4.39 -9.50
N LEU A 76 -9.13 4.09 -10.06
CA LEU A 76 -9.25 3.18 -11.20
C LEU A 76 -8.59 3.72 -12.47
N ASN A 77 -8.45 5.05 -12.61
CA ASN A 77 -7.70 5.64 -13.72
C ASN A 77 -6.22 5.23 -13.67
N THR A 78 -5.58 5.25 -12.49
CA THR A 78 -4.20 4.77 -12.35
C THR A 78 -4.08 3.26 -12.60
N ALA A 79 -5.11 2.48 -12.27
CA ALA A 79 -5.16 1.06 -12.59
C ALA A 79 -5.28 0.81 -14.11
N LYS A 80 -6.11 1.59 -14.80
CA LYS A 80 -6.24 1.55 -16.25
C LYS A 80 -4.93 1.86 -16.96
N GLU A 81 -4.12 2.77 -16.41
CA GLU A 81 -2.78 3.11 -16.89
C GLU A 81 -1.68 2.10 -16.48
N GLY A 82 -2.00 1.12 -15.63
CA GLY A 82 -1.05 0.12 -15.14
C GLY A 82 -0.05 0.65 -14.10
N SER A 83 -0.35 1.76 -13.44
CA SER A 83 0.52 2.43 -12.46
C SER A 83 -0.02 2.40 -11.02
N SER A 84 -1.12 1.70 -10.79
CA SER A 84 -1.78 1.61 -9.48
C SER A 84 -1.10 0.65 -8.50
N ARG A 85 -1.53 0.74 -7.24
CA ARG A 85 -1.15 -0.22 -6.21
C ARG A 85 -1.83 -1.57 -6.44
N LEU A 86 -1.29 -2.61 -5.81
CA LEU A 86 -1.71 -4.00 -5.97
C LEU A 86 -3.23 -4.22 -5.87
N VAL A 87 -3.84 -3.76 -4.78
CA VAL A 87 -5.28 -4.00 -4.52
C VAL A 87 -6.15 -3.32 -5.58
N THR A 88 -5.83 -2.07 -5.93
CA THR A 88 -6.54 -1.30 -6.96
C THR A 88 -6.42 -1.97 -8.33
N GLN A 89 -5.21 -2.45 -8.67
CA GLN A 89 -4.98 -3.17 -9.92
C GLN A 89 -5.79 -4.48 -9.99
N PHE A 90 -5.81 -5.23 -8.89
CA PHE A 90 -6.58 -6.47 -8.84
C PHE A 90 -8.09 -6.20 -8.96
N VAL A 91 -8.61 -5.17 -8.29
CA VAL A 91 -10.03 -4.80 -8.42
C VAL A 91 -10.36 -4.38 -9.86
N TRP A 92 -9.51 -3.57 -10.50
CA TRP A 92 -9.68 -3.21 -11.91
C TRP A 92 -9.73 -4.45 -12.81
N ASN A 93 -8.77 -5.36 -12.66
CA ASN A 93 -8.73 -6.58 -13.46
C ASN A 93 -9.97 -7.47 -13.25
N LEU A 94 -10.47 -7.57 -12.00
CA LEU A 94 -11.72 -8.28 -11.69
C LEU A 94 -12.91 -7.66 -12.39
N ILE A 95 -13.05 -6.35 -12.39
CA ILE A 95 -14.13 -5.63 -13.08
C ILE A 95 -14.07 -5.84 -14.59
N GLN A 96 -12.87 -5.87 -15.17
CA GLN A 96 -12.67 -6.07 -16.62
C GLN A 96 -12.68 -7.56 -17.04
N GLY A 97 -12.73 -8.50 -16.09
CA GLY A 97 -12.60 -9.94 -16.40
C GLY A 97 -11.20 -10.35 -16.83
N GLU A 98 -10.20 -9.50 -16.57
CA GLU A 98 -8.81 -9.74 -16.89
C GLU A 98 -8.10 -10.60 -15.84
N PRO A 99 -7.03 -11.33 -16.21
CA PRO A 99 -6.29 -12.17 -15.27
C PRO A 99 -5.66 -11.37 -14.12
N LEU A 100 -5.68 -11.95 -12.90
CA LEU A 100 -4.87 -11.48 -11.78
C LEU A 100 -3.46 -12.05 -11.92
N LYS A 101 -2.49 -11.21 -12.26
CA LYS A 101 -1.10 -11.61 -12.49
C LYS A 101 -0.32 -11.66 -11.19
N LEU A 102 0.21 -12.83 -10.84
CA LEU A 102 1.07 -13.04 -9.67
C LEU A 102 2.52 -13.14 -10.11
N VAL A 103 3.32 -12.17 -9.72
CA VAL A 103 4.76 -12.19 -9.98
C VAL A 103 5.41 -13.27 -9.12
N ASP A 104 6.19 -14.16 -9.76
CA ASP A 104 6.88 -15.30 -9.15
C ASP A 104 5.97 -16.09 -8.20
N GLY A 105 4.73 -16.36 -8.66
CA GLY A 105 3.73 -17.11 -7.91
C GLY A 105 3.05 -16.35 -6.76
N GLY A 106 3.41 -15.10 -6.49
CA GLY A 106 2.79 -14.25 -5.46
C GLY A 106 3.12 -14.67 -4.03
N ALA A 107 4.27 -15.32 -3.80
CA ALA A 107 4.68 -15.82 -2.47
C ALA A 107 5.14 -14.70 -1.52
N GLN A 108 5.51 -13.53 -2.04
CA GLN A 108 5.96 -12.39 -1.22
C GLN A 108 4.87 -11.92 -0.27
N ARG A 109 5.24 -11.79 1.01
CA ARG A 109 4.32 -11.40 2.10
C ARG A 109 4.41 -9.93 2.42
N ARG A 110 3.27 -9.35 2.76
CA ARG A 110 3.14 -7.93 3.16
C ARG A 110 2.14 -7.80 4.31
N CYS A 111 2.46 -6.93 5.26
CA CYS A 111 1.52 -6.52 6.29
C CYS A 111 0.69 -5.34 5.77
N PHE A 112 -0.57 -5.61 5.46
CA PHE A 112 -1.50 -4.59 4.98
C PHE A 112 -2.20 -3.92 6.16
N ILE A 113 -2.50 -2.63 6.01
CA ILE A 113 -3.31 -1.89 6.99
C ILE A 113 -4.41 -1.11 6.26
N ASP A 114 -5.62 -1.16 6.81
CA ASP A 114 -6.72 -0.33 6.32
C ASP A 114 -6.40 1.15 6.49
N VAL A 115 -6.83 1.96 5.52
CA VAL A 115 -6.56 3.39 5.52
C VAL A 115 -7.15 4.11 6.74
N GLU A 116 -8.29 3.66 7.28
CA GLU A 116 -8.87 4.27 8.48
C GLU A 116 -7.99 4.03 9.71
N ASP A 117 -7.59 2.78 9.95
CA ASP A 117 -6.62 2.47 11.01
C ASP A 117 -5.29 3.23 10.81
N ALA A 118 -4.83 3.34 9.56
CA ALA A 118 -3.61 4.07 9.25
C ALA A 118 -3.74 5.56 9.52
N MET A 119 -4.91 6.15 9.24
CA MET A 119 -5.20 7.55 9.54
C MET A 119 -5.27 7.81 11.04
N ASP A 120 -5.84 6.90 11.83
CA ASP A 120 -5.82 7.02 13.29
C ASP A 120 -4.37 7.09 13.82
N GLY A 121 -3.50 6.23 13.30
CA GLY A 121 -2.07 6.27 13.64
C GLY A 121 -1.37 7.56 13.19
N LEU A 122 -1.65 8.01 11.98
CA LEU A 122 -1.08 9.26 11.44
C LEU A 122 -1.58 10.48 12.22
N MET A 123 -2.87 10.54 12.54
CA MET A 123 -3.43 11.64 13.33
C MET A 123 -2.81 11.72 14.72
N ALA A 124 -2.59 10.59 15.40
CA ALA A 124 -1.89 10.58 16.69
C ALA A 124 -0.47 11.17 16.59
N VAL A 125 0.25 10.85 15.50
CA VAL A 125 1.57 11.44 15.20
C VAL A 125 1.47 12.94 14.91
N LEU A 126 0.47 13.37 14.13
CA LEU A 126 0.28 14.79 13.75
C LEU A 126 -0.12 15.66 14.93
N GLU A 127 -1.08 15.21 15.73
CA GLU A 127 -1.54 15.88 16.94
C GLU A 127 -0.42 16.06 17.97
N ASN A 128 0.49 15.07 18.03
CA ASN A 128 1.68 15.13 18.88
C ASN A 128 1.38 15.56 20.31
N LYS A 129 0.35 14.98 20.92
CA LYS A 129 -0.07 15.34 22.26
C LYS A 129 1.09 15.22 23.24
N ASP A 130 1.31 16.26 24.03
CA ASP A 130 2.39 16.38 25.01
C ASP A 130 3.82 16.24 24.41
N GLY A 131 3.98 16.47 23.11
CA GLY A 131 5.28 16.36 22.44
C GLY A 131 5.81 14.91 22.28
N LYS A 132 4.97 13.90 22.48
CA LYS A 132 5.39 12.47 22.48
C LYS A 132 5.95 11.98 21.15
N ALA A 133 5.59 12.62 20.05
CA ALA A 133 6.12 12.29 18.73
C ALA A 133 7.40 13.05 18.38
N ASP A 134 7.82 14.04 19.16
CA ASP A 134 9.02 14.84 18.87
C ASP A 134 10.28 13.96 18.85
N LYS A 135 11.09 14.11 17.79
CA LYS A 135 12.30 13.31 17.54
C LYS A 135 12.05 11.81 17.48
N GLY A 136 10.82 11.39 17.12
CA GLY A 136 10.40 10.01 17.01
C GLY A 136 10.44 9.46 15.59
N ILE A 137 10.60 8.14 15.49
CA ILE A 137 10.36 7.35 14.28
C ILE A 137 9.27 6.34 14.62
N PHE A 138 8.25 6.20 13.75
CA PHE A 138 7.09 5.35 14.02
C PHE A 138 6.70 4.53 12.79
N ASN A 139 6.63 3.22 12.94
CA ASN A 139 6.02 2.34 11.97
C ASN A 139 4.49 2.40 12.08
N ILE A 140 3.80 2.66 10.99
CA ILE A 140 2.34 2.63 10.91
C ILE A 140 1.93 1.49 9.98
N GLY A 141 1.52 0.37 10.56
CA GLY A 141 1.17 -0.86 9.88
C GLY A 141 0.35 -1.78 10.76
N ASN A 142 -0.12 -2.90 10.21
CA ASN A 142 -0.86 -3.91 10.96
C ASN A 142 -0.15 -5.28 10.83
N PRO A 143 0.64 -5.72 11.82
CA PRO A 143 1.34 -7.00 11.76
C PRO A 143 0.39 -8.21 11.77
N LYS A 144 -0.89 -8.04 12.18
CA LYS A 144 -1.90 -9.10 12.17
C LYS A 144 -2.42 -9.43 10.77
N ASN A 145 -2.31 -8.49 9.83
CA ASN A 145 -2.71 -8.65 8.43
C ASN A 145 -1.50 -8.98 7.53
N ASP A 146 -0.71 -9.95 7.92
CA ASP A 146 0.40 -10.47 7.12
C ASP A 146 -0.11 -11.50 6.12
N HIS A 147 -0.14 -11.13 4.84
CA HIS A 147 -0.66 -11.96 3.75
C HIS A 147 0.31 -11.98 2.56
N SER A 148 0.35 -13.12 1.87
CA SER A 148 0.99 -13.20 0.56
C SER A 148 0.16 -12.48 -0.50
N VAL A 149 0.79 -12.07 -1.59
CA VAL A 149 0.08 -11.48 -2.74
C VAL A 149 -0.93 -12.47 -3.32
N ARG A 150 -0.63 -13.78 -3.30
CA ARG A 150 -1.56 -14.84 -3.70
C ARG A 150 -2.79 -14.88 -2.81
N GLU A 151 -2.63 -14.89 -1.48
CA GLU A 151 -3.76 -14.88 -0.54
C GLU A 151 -4.66 -13.66 -0.75
N VAL A 152 -4.07 -12.50 -1.04
CA VAL A 152 -4.84 -11.26 -1.35
C VAL A 152 -5.64 -11.42 -2.64
N ALA A 153 -5.04 -11.97 -3.69
CA ALA A 153 -5.73 -12.21 -4.96
C ALA A 153 -6.88 -13.21 -4.80
N GLU A 154 -6.67 -14.28 -4.04
CA GLU A 154 -7.69 -15.30 -3.76
C GLU A 154 -8.85 -14.72 -2.96
N MET A 155 -8.58 -13.97 -1.87
CA MET A 155 -9.62 -13.30 -1.08
C MET A 155 -10.44 -12.29 -1.90
N LEU A 156 -9.81 -11.49 -2.73
CA LEU A 156 -10.52 -10.55 -3.61
C LEU A 156 -11.36 -11.28 -4.64
N ARG A 157 -10.83 -12.34 -5.23
CA ARG A 157 -11.54 -13.18 -6.20
C ARG A 157 -12.76 -13.86 -5.57
N GLU A 158 -12.65 -14.35 -4.32
CA GLU A 158 -13.79 -14.90 -3.57
C GLU A 158 -14.86 -13.84 -3.30
N LEU A 159 -14.48 -12.64 -2.85
CA LEU A 159 -15.41 -11.53 -2.62
C LEU A 159 -16.12 -11.12 -3.92
N TRP A 160 -15.38 -11.06 -5.03
CA TRP A 160 -15.93 -10.73 -6.34
C TRP A 160 -16.87 -11.82 -6.88
N ASP A 161 -16.56 -13.11 -6.67
CA ASP A 161 -17.38 -14.22 -7.17
C ASP A 161 -18.81 -14.18 -6.65
N VAL A 162 -18.99 -13.79 -5.40
CA VAL A 162 -20.33 -13.68 -4.78
C VAL A 162 -20.93 -12.28 -4.91
N HIS A 163 -20.20 -11.28 -5.40
CA HIS A 163 -20.65 -9.90 -5.46
C HIS A 163 -21.76 -9.72 -6.52
N PRO A 164 -22.92 -9.10 -6.18
CA PRO A 164 -24.04 -8.91 -7.11
C PRO A 164 -23.65 -8.20 -8.40
N LYS A 165 -22.72 -7.23 -8.32
CA LYS A 165 -22.25 -6.42 -9.43
C LYS A 165 -21.58 -7.24 -10.53
N ARG A 166 -20.86 -8.31 -10.19
CA ARG A 166 -20.25 -9.19 -11.19
C ARG A 166 -21.31 -9.79 -12.13
N LYS A 167 -22.42 -10.24 -11.56
CA LYS A 167 -23.54 -10.80 -12.35
C LYS A 167 -24.21 -9.73 -13.22
N GLN A 168 -24.36 -8.52 -12.70
CA GLN A 168 -24.94 -7.40 -13.46
C GLN A 168 -24.05 -7.00 -14.64
N LEU A 169 -22.73 -6.99 -14.46
CA LEU A 169 -21.76 -6.69 -15.53
C LEU A 169 -21.59 -7.87 -16.52
N GLY A 170 -22.06 -9.07 -16.18
CA GLY A 170 -21.90 -10.26 -17.03
C GLY A 170 -20.44 -10.71 -17.18
N VAL A 171 -19.58 -10.35 -16.25
CA VAL A 171 -18.14 -10.58 -16.32
C VAL A 171 -17.78 -11.97 -15.81
N ALA A 172 -16.95 -12.69 -16.56
CA ALA A 172 -16.38 -13.97 -16.13
C ALA A 172 -15.48 -13.80 -14.90
N LEU A 173 -15.38 -14.86 -14.08
CA LEU A 173 -14.47 -14.82 -12.93
C LEU A 173 -13.01 -14.88 -13.43
N SER A 174 -12.25 -13.82 -13.13
CA SER A 174 -10.84 -13.66 -13.55
C SER A 174 -9.98 -14.85 -13.11
N PRO A 175 -9.18 -15.44 -13.99
CA PRO A 175 -8.19 -16.44 -13.58
C PRO A 175 -7.03 -15.79 -12.83
N ILE A 176 -6.39 -16.55 -11.94
CA ILE A 176 -5.10 -16.21 -11.37
C ILE A 176 -4.02 -16.83 -12.26
N VAL A 177 -3.08 -16.02 -12.73
CA VAL A 177 -1.98 -16.46 -13.62
C VAL A 177 -0.63 -16.05 -13.04
N GLU A 178 0.39 -16.85 -13.29
CA GLU A 178 1.75 -16.54 -12.86
C GLU A 178 2.52 -15.85 -13.97
N THR A 179 3.37 -14.90 -13.58
CA THR A 179 4.32 -14.22 -14.48
C THR A 179 5.68 -14.12 -13.81
N SER A 180 6.76 -14.10 -14.58
CA SER A 180 8.08 -13.88 -14.00
C SER A 180 8.29 -12.41 -13.61
N SER A 181 9.12 -12.18 -12.59
CA SER A 181 9.53 -10.81 -12.21
C SER A 181 10.28 -10.11 -13.34
N GLY A 182 11.05 -10.87 -14.15
CA GLY A 182 11.75 -10.35 -15.32
C GLY A 182 10.82 -9.85 -16.42
N ASP A 183 9.70 -10.54 -16.66
CA ASP A 183 8.69 -10.13 -17.65
C ASP A 183 7.83 -8.96 -17.15
N PHE A 184 7.58 -8.89 -15.85
CA PHE A 184 6.68 -7.89 -15.28
C PHE A 184 7.38 -6.56 -14.96
N TYR A 185 8.56 -6.61 -14.32
CA TYR A 185 9.30 -5.41 -13.87
C TYR A 185 10.55 -5.12 -14.70
N GLY A 186 10.95 -6.04 -15.60
CA GLY A 186 12.19 -5.93 -16.34
C GLY A 186 13.41 -6.46 -15.58
N LYS A 187 14.59 -6.35 -16.25
CA LYS A 187 15.86 -6.80 -15.67
C LYS A 187 16.28 -5.92 -14.51
N GLY A 188 16.76 -6.52 -13.42
CA GLY A 188 17.27 -5.80 -12.24
C GLY A 188 16.24 -5.60 -11.13
N TYR A 189 15.07 -6.21 -11.22
CA TYR A 189 14.13 -6.23 -10.09
C TYR A 189 14.60 -7.22 -9.02
N GLN A 190 14.57 -6.76 -7.76
CA GLN A 190 14.89 -7.58 -6.59
C GLN A 190 13.77 -7.41 -5.56
N ASP A 191 13.05 -8.49 -5.22
CA ASP A 191 11.96 -8.41 -4.25
C ASP A 191 12.44 -8.67 -2.82
N VAL A 192 11.65 -8.16 -1.88
CA VAL A 192 11.78 -8.41 -0.44
C VAL A 192 10.68 -9.39 -0.06
N LEU A 193 11.05 -10.58 0.40
CA LEU A 193 10.09 -11.67 0.64
C LEU A 193 9.11 -11.36 1.76
N THR A 194 9.57 -10.79 2.86
CA THR A 194 8.73 -10.48 4.04
C THR A 194 9.01 -9.07 4.55
N ARG A 195 7.96 -8.39 5.05
CA ARG A 195 8.06 -7.08 5.70
C ARG A 195 7.01 -6.97 6.80
N THR A 196 7.41 -7.30 8.01
CA THR A 196 6.52 -7.24 9.18
C THR A 196 6.92 -6.06 10.07
N PRO A 197 6.04 -5.08 10.31
CA PRO A 197 6.36 -3.96 11.20
C PRO A 197 6.28 -4.36 12.66
N SER A 198 7.25 -3.96 13.47
CA SER A 198 6.99 -3.71 14.88
C SER A 198 6.17 -2.44 15.04
N ILE A 199 5.04 -2.53 15.71
CA ILE A 199 4.22 -1.37 16.10
C ILE A 199 4.27 -1.11 17.60
N LYS A 200 5.25 -1.72 18.26
CA LYS A 200 5.42 -1.60 19.72
C LYS A 200 5.49 -0.14 20.16
N ARG A 201 6.31 0.66 19.46
CA ARG A 201 6.47 2.09 19.74
C ARG A 201 5.16 2.88 19.57
N MET A 202 4.43 2.66 18.49
CA MET A 202 3.13 3.28 18.27
C MET A 202 2.13 2.91 19.37
N ARG A 203 2.13 1.64 19.79
CA ARG A 203 1.25 1.15 20.86
C ARG A 203 1.60 1.77 22.20
N GLU A 204 2.87 1.78 22.58
CA GLU A 204 3.33 2.30 23.88
C GLU A 204 3.19 3.83 23.96
N THR A 205 3.38 4.56 22.85
CA THR A 205 3.36 6.03 22.82
C THR A 205 1.94 6.58 22.70
N PHE A 206 1.10 5.95 21.87
CA PHE A 206 -0.21 6.48 21.46
C PHE A 206 -1.38 5.55 21.74
N GLY A 207 -1.15 4.33 22.21
CA GLY A 207 -2.21 3.33 22.37
C GLY A 207 -2.72 2.78 21.02
N PHE A 208 -1.94 2.95 19.95
CA PHE A 208 -2.33 2.53 18.60
C PHE A 208 -2.45 1.00 18.51
N ASP A 209 -3.61 0.53 18.11
CA ASP A 209 -3.89 -0.88 17.86
C ASP A 209 -4.85 -1.01 16.66
N PRO A 210 -4.35 -1.33 15.45
CA PRO A 210 -5.18 -1.45 14.26
C PRO A 210 -6.18 -2.60 14.41
N LYS A 211 -7.42 -2.38 13.98
CA LYS A 211 -8.58 -3.26 14.25
C LYS A 211 -9.10 -3.94 13.00
N MET A 212 -9.01 -3.26 11.84
CA MET A 212 -9.61 -3.75 10.60
C MET A 212 -8.91 -5.00 10.10
N GLY A 213 -9.70 -6.07 9.90
CA GLY A 213 -9.22 -7.32 9.33
C GLY A 213 -9.04 -7.22 7.80
N MET A 214 -8.16 -8.07 7.24
CA MET A 214 -7.84 -8.05 5.81
C MET A 214 -9.07 -8.20 4.91
N LYS A 215 -9.91 -9.19 5.17
CA LYS A 215 -11.09 -9.49 4.35
C LYS A 215 -12.12 -8.35 4.35
N GLU A 216 -12.30 -7.69 5.50
CA GLU A 216 -13.17 -6.54 5.66
C GLU A 216 -12.63 -5.32 4.88
N SER A 217 -11.33 -5.04 4.99
CA SER A 217 -10.67 -3.96 4.26
C SER A 217 -10.70 -4.15 2.75
N LEU A 218 -10.55 -5.42 2.29
CA LEU A 218 -10.69 -5.76 0.87
C LEU A 218 -12.12 -5.55 0.37
N ALA A 219 -13.14 -5.94 1.15
CA ALA A 219 -14.54 -5.72 0.80
C ALA A 219 -14.86 -4.23 0.68
N LYS A 220 -14.45 -3.41 1.66
CA LYS A 220 -14.57 -1.94 1.59
C LYS A 220 -13.90 -1.35 0.35
N SER A 221 -12.70 -1.82 0.02
CA SER A 221 -11.96 -1.35 -1.15
C SER A 221 -12.68 -1.72 -2.45
N LEU A 222 -13.18 -2.95 -2.55
CA LEU A 222 -13.95 -3.43 -3.69
C LEU A 222 -15.21 -2.58 -3.90
N ASP A 223 -16.02 -2.38 -2.84
CA ASP A 223 -17.24 -1.57 -2.91
C ASP A 223 -16.96 -0.11 -3.30
N PHE A 224 -15.87 0.46 -2.79
CA PHE A 224 -15.46 1.83 -3.14
C PHE A 224 -15.11 1.94 -4.63
N PHE A 225 -14.26 1.07 -5.13
CA PHE A 225 -13.84 1.11 -6.53
C PHE A 225 -14.97 0.73 -7.50
N LEU A 226 -15.93 -0.09 -7.08
CA LEU A 226 -17.12 -0.34 -7.89
C LEU A 226 -17.98 0.92 -8.06
N LYS A 227 -18.13 1.73 -7.03
CA LYS A 227 -18.82 3.04 -7.14
C LYS A 227 -18.06 4.01 -8.03
N GLU A 228 -16.72 4.02 -7.94
CA GLU A 228 -15.88 4.82 -8.82
C GLU A 228 -16.04 4.37 -10.28
N TYR A 229 -16.06 3.05 -10.53
CA TYR A 229 -16.30 2.50 -11.87
C TYR A 229 -17.65 2.93 -12.44
N GLU A 230 -18.72 2.84 -11.65
CA GLU A 230 -20.07 3.30 -12.06
C GLU A 230 -20.08 4.78 -12.42
N ALA A 231 -19.40 5.62 -11.68
CA ALA A 231 -19.28 7.04 -11.97
C ALA A 231 -18.48 7.31 -13.26
N MET A 232 -17.44 6.52 -13.53
CA MET A 232 -16.65 6.62 -14.78
C MET A 232 -17.49 6.22 -16.00
N GLU A 233 -18.29 5.16 -15.91
CA GLU A 233 -19.19 4.72 -16.99
C GLU A 233 -20.26 5.77 -17.29
N GLN A 234 -20.89 6.34 -16.26
CA GLN A 234 -21.88 7.41 -16.43
C GLN A 234 -21.30 8.64 -17.13
N GLN A 235 -20.10 9.07 -16.75
CA GLN A 235 -19.42 10.21 -17.39
C GLN A 235 -19.09 9.91 -18.87
N ALA A 236 -18.71 8.67 -19.20
CA ALA A 236 -18.44 8.28 -20.56
C ALA A 236 -19.72 8.30 -21.43
N ASP A 237 -20.85 7.82 -20.89
CA ASP A 237 -22.15 7.84 -21.57
C ASP A 237 -22.66 9.27 -21.80
N GLU A 238 -22.51 10.17 -20.82
CA GLU A 238 -22.88 11.58 -20.93
C GLU A 238 -22.03 12.33 -21.98
N ALA A 239 -20.72 12.05 -22.01
CA ALA A 239 -19.82 12.63 -23.01
C ALA A 239 -20.22 12.20 -24.44
N TYR A 240 -20.50 10.90 -24.61
CA TYR A 240 -20.95 10.36 -25.90
C TYR A 240 -22.30 10.92 -26.35
N ALA A 241 -23.25 11.09 -25.42
CA ALA A 241 -24.56 11.72 -25.73
C ALA A 241 -24.41 13.19 -26.08
N GLY A 242 -23.48 13.93 -25.46
CA GLY A 242 -23.19 15.34 -25.77
C GLY A 242 -22.62 15.54 -27.17
N ASP A 243 -21.75 14.62 -27.62
CA ASP A 243 -21.17 14.68 -28.97
C ASP A 243 -22.19 14.41 -30.10
N ILE A 244 -23.26 13.66 -29.80
CA ILE A 244 -24.33 13.36 -30.80
C ILE A 244 -25.27 14.56 -30.97
N ILE A 245 -25.43 15.43 -29.98
CA ILE A 245 -26.37 16.58 -30.03
C ILE A 245 -25.68 17.83 -30.62
N GLY A 246 -24.39 17.81 -30.84
CA GLY A 246 -23.57 18.93 -31.35
C GLY A 246 -23.46 19.02 -32.88
N PHE A 247 -24.32 18.35 -33.68
CA PHE A 247 -24.44 18.47 -35.12
C PHE A 247 -25.73 19.14 -35.53
#